data_eb3898f08a304b6c2afb6e5fd7e1a664
#
_entry.id   eb3898f08a304b6c2afb6e5fd7e1a664
#
_cell.length_a   1.000
_cell.length_b   1.000
_cell.length_c   1.000
_cell.angle_alpha   90.00
_cell.angle_beta   90.00
_cell.angle_gamma   90.00
#
_symmetry.space_group_name_H-M   'P 1'
#
loop_
_entity.id
_entity.type
_entity.pdbx_description
1 polymer ?
#
loop_
_entity_poly.entity_id
_entity_poly.type
_entity_poly.pdbx_seq_one_letter_code
_entity_poly.pdbx_strand_id
1 'polypeptide(L)'
;MSHALRELLGALTTQPEKVHAYAGDTYVQESVDQLDRAGVDAATFARAHSLLLLKPDAIVGRAVEPTLEWLADNGFRVVDADRVTGDRLLARALWYYSWNIASTERRRLADLLVGICDVLVLVVAGADAELPVPVRLTEAKGPTDPRKRREGELRHRLGQHSYLLNLVHSPDDPADVLRELAILFDEPRRAELITRAAAGADRSADAGQLAAELYASTAARDFDRAAAAHRLIAEAEDAGIRLPGGIDPESDPDCARLLTTAWDQGVELDPWSVIVLGSYVLPMRVGTQPQTLRPVTASDWLEARP
;
A
#
# COMPACT_ATOMS: atom_id res chain seq x y z
N MET A 1 1.90 -8.45 29.23
CA MET A 1 2.75 -8.34 28.01
C MET A 1 4.06 -9.06 28.28
N SER A 2 4.45 -10.01 27.43
CA SER A 2 5.64 -10.81 27.67
C SER A 2 6.91 -9.99 27.35
N HIS A 3 7.95 -10.16 28.17
CA HIS A 3 9.27 -9.58 27.96
C HIS A 3 9.84 -10.08 26.60
N ALA A 4 9.64 -11.36 26.30
CA ALA A 4 10.07 -11.97 25.05
C ALA A 4 9.56 -11.29 23.77
N LEU A 5 8.28 -10.83 23.73
CA LEU A 5 7.76 -10.11 22.57
C LEU A 5 8.47 -8.76 22.34
N ARG A 6 8.80 -8.05 23.43
CA ARG A 6 9.55 -6.79 23.32
C ARG A 6 10.97 -7.00 22.85
N GLU A 7 11.63 -8.06 23.29
CA GLU A 7 12.98 -8.44 22.82
C GLU A 7 12.94 -8.81 21.32
N LEU A 8 11.95 -9.62 20.91
CA LEU A 8 11.75 -9.95 19.51
C LEU A 8 11.57 -8.68 18.67
N LEU A 9 10.64 -7.80 19.06
CA LEU A 9 10.39 -6.55 18.33
C LEU A 9 11.63 -5.64 18.30
N GLY A 10 12.42 -5.59 19.37
CA GLY A 10 13.69 -4.85 19.40
C GLY A 10 14.72 -5.36 18.38
N ALA A 11 14.63 -6.64 17.97
CA ALA A 11 15.46 -7.21 16.91
C ALA A 11 14.88 -7.01 15.50
N LEU A 12 13.60 -6.59 15.40
CA LEU A 12 12.84 -6.49 14.15
C LEU A 12 12.57 -5.05 13.68
N THR A 13 12.85 -4.05 14.50
CA THR A 13 12.76 -2.64 14.14
C THR A 13 13.83 -1.82 14.84
N THR A 14 14.24 -0.73 14.18
CA THR A 14 15.20 0.24 14.75
C THR A 14 14.50 1.36 15.52
N GLN A 15 13.15 1.33 15.63
CA GLN A 15 12.37 2.38 16.28
C GLN A 15 11.82 1.92 17.64
N PRO A 16 12.30 2.49 18.77
CA PRO A 16 11.77 2.19 20.09
C PRO A 16 10.27 2.48 20.23
N GLU A 17 9.76 3.51 19.56
CA GLU A 17 8.35 3.88 19.55
C GLU A 17 7.50 2.78 18.89
N LYS A 18 8.00 2.15 17.81
CA LYS A 18 7.34 1.03 17.14
C LYS A 18 7.34 -0.20 18.04
N VAL A 19 8.44 -0.51 18.73
CA VAL A 19 8.48 -1.58 19.73
C VAL A 19 7.40 -1.37 20.80
N HIS A 20 7.26 -0.14 21.30
CA HIS A 20 6.24 0.19 22.31
C HIS A 20 4.82 0.01 21.76
N ALA A 21 4.54 0.51 20.57
CA ALA A 21 3.23 0.44 19.93
C ALA A 21 2.83 -1.01 19.58
N TYR A 22 3.76 -1.78 19.01
CA TYR A 22 3.50 -3.13 18.51
C TYR A 22 3.48 -4.20 19.59
N ALA A 23 4.10 -3.97 20.72
CA ALA A 23 4.04 -4.92 21.85
C ALA A 23 2.61 -5.18 22.35
N GLY A 24 1.69 -4.21 22.18
CA GLY A 24 0.28 -4.36 22.51
C GLY A 24 -0.64 -4.59 21.31
N ASP A 25 -0.10 -4.67 20.08
CA ASP A 25 -0.88 -4.83 18.86
C ASP A 25 -1.27 -6.31 18.68
N THR A 26 -2.58 -6.60 18.63
CA THR A 26 -3.11 -7.98 18.51
C THR A 26 -2.72 -8.65 17.21
N TYR A 27 -2.58 -7.90 16.12
CA TYR A 27 -2.15 -8.46 14.82
C TYR A 27 -0.72 -9.00 14.91
N VAL A 28 0.18 -8.30 15.59
CA VAL A 28 1.56 -8.77 15.82
C VAL A 28 1.55 -10.02 16.68
N GLN A 29 0.78 -10.03 17.78
CA GLN A 29 0.68 -11.17 18.67
C GLN A 29 0.16 -12.42 17.94
N GLU A 30 -0.92 -12.29 17.16
CA GLU A 30 -1.47 -13.39 16.38
C GLU A 30 -0.46 -13.99 15.40
N SER A 31 0.32 -13.16 14.69
CA SER A 31 1.33 -13.64 13.77
C SER A 31 2.47 -14.36 14.49
N VAL A 32 2.94 -13.83 15.60
CA VAL A 32 4.02 -14.44 16.39
C VAL A 32 3.56 -15.77 16.98
N ASP A 33 2.37 -15.82 17.59
CA ASP A 33 1.80 -17.04 18.18
C ASP A 33 1.59 -18.12 17.11
N GLN A 34 1.19 -17.75 15.89
CA GLN A 34 0.99 -18.70 14.81
C GLN A 34 2.31 -19.25 14.26
N LEU A 35 3.33 -18.40 14.09
CA LEU A 35 4.67 -18.84 13.68
C LEU A 35 5.27 -19.79 14.71
N ASP A 36 5.12 -19.48 16.01
CA ASP A 36 5.59 -20.34 17.10
C ASP A 36 4.90 -21.72 17.07
N ARG A 37 3.55 -21.75 16.92
CA ARG A 37 2.81 -23.02 16.76
C ARG A 37 3.23 -23.81 15.53
N ALA A 38 3.67 -23.15 14.47
CA ALA A 38 4.19 -23.78 13.26
C ALA A 38 5.66 -24.21 13.40
N GLY A 39 6.32 -23.93 14.52
CA GLY A 39 7.75 -24.22 14.73
C GLY A 39 8.67 -23.35 13.86
N VAL A 40 8.21 -22.18 13.43
CA VAL A 40 8.95 -21.22 12.60
C VAL A 40 9.41 -20.06 13.45
N ASP A 41 10.70 -19.78 13.42
CA ASP A 41 11.27 -18.62 14.12
C ASP A 41 10.77 -17.32 13.50
N ALA A 42 10.04 -16.51 14.28
CA ALA A 42 9.39 -15.30 13.81
C ALA A 42 10.39 -14.22 13.34
N ALA A 43 11.57 -14.15 13.95
CA ALA A 43 12.60 -13.19 13.55
C ALA A 43 13.17 -13.57 12.18
N THR A 44 13.54 -14.84 12.00
CA THR A 44 14.05 -15.35 10.73
C THR A 44 13.02 -15.18 9.62
N PHE A 45 11.75 -15.55 9.87
CA PHE A 45 10.68 -15.42 8.90
C PHE A 45 10.50 -13.95 8.44
N ALA A 46 10.34 -13.04 9.39
CA ALA A 46 10.07 -11.64 9.09
C ALA A 46 11.25 -10.91 8.44
N ARG A 47 12.49 -11.35 8.70
CA ARG A 47 13.69 -10.80 8.05
C ARG A 47 13.89 -11.32 6.63
N ALA A 48 13.51 -12.59 6.36
CA ALA A 48 13.68 -13.25 5.07
C ALA A 48 12.55 -12.98 4.07
N HIS A 49 11.40 -12.50 4.53
CA HIS A 49 10.21 -12.28 3.70
C HIS A 49 9.67 -10.87 3.84
N SER A 50 8.96 -10.41 2.81
CA SER A 50 8.16 -9.20 2.83
C SER A 50 6.84 -9.41 2.11
N LEU A 51 5.95 -8.44 2.24
CA LEU A 51 4.69 -8.37 1.49
C LEU A 51 4.81 -7.25 0.45
N LEU A 52 4.23 -7.45 -0.72
CA LEU A 52 4.04 -6.38 -1.70
C LEU A 52 2.57 -6.36 -2.10
N LEU A 53 1.85 -5.35 -1.63
CA LEU A 53 0.46 -5.11 -1.95
C LEU A 53 0.37 -4.29 -3.23
N LEU A 54 -0.20 -4.87 -4.29
CA LEU A 54 -0.62 -4.15 -5.48
C LEU A 54 -2.04 -3.63 -5.23
N LYS A 55 -2.14 -2.32 -5.04
CA LYS A 55 -3.39 -1.63 -4.72
C LYS A 55 -4.35 -1.60 -5.92
N PRO A 56 -5.61 -1.17 -5.75
CA PRO A 56 -6.56 -1.08 -6.85
C PRO A 56 -6.05 -0.24 -8.03
N ASP A 57 -5.29 0.83 -7.78
CA ASP A 57 -4.65 1.62 -8.82
C ASP A 57 -3.62 0.82 -9.64
N ALA A 58 -2.91 -0.16 -9.04
CA ALA A 58 -2.04 -1.07 -9.78
C ALA A 58 -2.83 -2.05 -10.66
N ILE A 59 -3.98 -2.53 -10.19
CA ILE A 59 -4.84 -3.46 -10.95
C ILE A 59 -5.47 -2.73 -12.14
N VAL A 60 -6.07 -1.56 -11.89
CA VAL A 60 -6.66 -0.70 -12.93
C VAL A 60 -5.62 -0.29 -13.98
N GLY A 61 -4.41 0.04 -13.56
CA GLY A 61 -3.29 0.45 -14.42
C GLY A 61 -2.51 -0.71 -15.06
N ARG A 62 -2.93 -1.99 -14.84
CA ARG A 62 -2.24 -3.17 -15.41
C ARG A 62 -0.77 -3.25 -15.01
N ALA A 63 -0.46 -3.03 -13.74
CA ALA A 63 0.89 -2.92 -13.24
C ALA A 63 1.48 -4.23 -12.66
N VAL A 64 0.75 -5.38 -12.74
CA VAL A 64 1.22 -6.63 -12.11
C VAL A 64 2.41 -7.21 -12.85
N GLU A 65 2.31 -7.39 -14.16
CA GLU A 65 3.39 -7.97 -14.97
C GLU A 65 4.69 -7.17 -14.88
N PRO A 66 4.69 -5.83 -15.07
CA PRO A 66 5.91 -5.05 -14.89
C PRO A 66 6.44 -5.07 -13.46
N THR A 67 5.59 -5.33 -12.45
CA THR A 67 6.02 -5.53 -11.06
C THR A 67 6.72 -6.88 -10.88
N LEU A 68 6.18 -7.96 -11.44
CA LEU A 68 6.79 -9.31 -11.36
C LEU A 68 8.15 -9.33 -12.05
N GLU A 69 8.26 -8.72 -13.25
CA GLU A 69 9.53 -8.56 -13.95
C GLU A 69 10.54 -7.79 -13.09
N TRP A 70 10.10 -6.64 -12.54
CA TRP A 70 10.98 -5.82 -11.71
C TRP A 70 11.47 -6.57 -10.46
N LEU A 71 10.60 -7.35 -9.80
CA LEU A 71 10.98 -8.17 -8.64
C LEU A 71 12.08 -9.16 -9.02
N ALA A 72 11.92 -9.88 -10.14
CA ALA A 72 12.91 -10.84 -10.62
C ALA A 72 14.24 -10.16 -10.95
N ASP A 73 14.21 -9.02 -11.65
CA ASP A 73 15.40 -8.25 -12.03
C ASP A 73 16.17 -7.71 -10.79
N ASN A 74 15.48 -7.50 -9.66
CA ASN A 74 16.06 -6.95 -8.43
C ASN A 74 16.34 -8.02 -7.36
N GLY A 75 16.29 -9.31 -7.73
CA GLY A 75 16.66 -10.43 -6.85
C GLY A 75 15.62 -10.73 -5.77
N PHE A 76 14.36 -10.41 -6.03
CA PHE A 76 13.21 -10.83 -5.22
C PHE A 76 12.46 -11.95 -5.92
N ARG A 77 12.04 -12.96 -5.16
CA ARG A 77 11.26 -14.10 -5.64
C ARG A 77 9.87 -14.07 -4.99
N VAL A 78 8.83 -14.24 -5.79
CA VAL A 78 7.47 -14.43 -5.27
C VAL A 78 7.34 -15.87 -4.75
N VAL A 79 7.07 -16.03 -3.47
CA VAL A 79 6.93 -17.35 -2.82
C VAL A 79 5.49 -17.70 -2.48
N ASP A 80 4.59 -16.73 -2.50
CA ASP A 80 3.14 -16.90 -2.45
C ASP A 80 2.44 -15.67 -3.03
N ALA A 81 1.20 -15.82 -3.44
CA ALA A 81 0.35 -14.74 -3.91
C ALA A 81 -1.11 -15.01 -3.51
N ASP A 82 -1.86 -13.93 -3.23
CA ASP A 82 -3.28 -14.05 -2.94
C ASP A 82 -4.05 -12.79 -3.35
N ARG A 83 -5.33 -12.99 -3.65
CA ARG A 83 -6.30 -11.94 -3.86
C ARG A 83 -6.98 -11.61 -2.54
N VAL A 84 -6.96 -10.34 -2.14
CA VAL A 84 -7.56 -9.86 -0.91
C VAL A 84 -8.64 -8.83 -1.23
N THR A 85 -9.82 -9.00 -0.67
CA THR A 85 -10.87 -7.99 -0.77
C THR A 85 -10.54 -6.81 0.12
N GLY A 86 -10.28 -5.66 -0.50
CA GLY A 86 -9.99 -4.44 0.19
C GLY A 86 -11.24 -3.70 0.62
N ASP A 87 -11.27 -3.23 1.86
CA ASP A 87 -12.29 -2.33 2.35
C ASP A 87 -11.68 -1.18 3.17
N ARG A 88 -12.55 -0.25 3.60
CA ARG A 88 -12.10 0.88 4.43
C ARG A 88 -11.51 0.44 5.77
N LEU A 89 -11.96 -0.68 6.37
CA LEU A 89 -11.47 -1.15 7.66
C LEU A 89 -10.08 -1.75 7.50
N LEU A 90 -9.85 -2.54 6.45
CA LEU A 90 -8.53 -3.02 6.07
C LEU A 90 -7.55 -1.84 5.90
N ALA A 91 -7.96 -0.80 5.15
CA ALA A 91 -7.13 0.39 4.96
C ALA A 91 -6.84 1.12 6.28
N ARG A 92 -7.82 1.21 7.20
CA ARG A 92 -7.62 1.81 8.53
C ARG A 92 -6.66 0.98 9.38
N ALA A 93 -6.76 -0.34 9.35
CA ALA A 93 -5.84 -1.22 10.09
C ALA A 93 -4.42 -1.12 9.53
N LEU A 94 -4.27 -1.23 8.20
CA LEU A 94 -2.96 -1.26 7.53
C LEU A 94 -2.17 0.03 7.78
N TRP A 95 -2.78 1.20 7.56
CA TRP A 95 -2.12 2.50 7.74
C TRP A 95 -2.48 3.20 9.06
N TYR A 96 -2.84 2.45 10.11
CA TYR A 96 -3.30 3.00 11.39
C TYR A 96 -2.43 4.13 11.92
N TYR A 97 -1.11 3.95 11.90
CA TYR A 97 -0.14 4.90 12.45
C TYR A 97 0.19 6.10 11.53
N SER A 98 -0.42 6.16 10.34
CA SER A 98 -0.27 7.29 9.41
C SER A 98 -1.56 8.08 9.16
N TRP A 99 -2.70 7.63 9.68
CA TRP A 99 -3.97 8.34 9.52
C TRP A 99 -4.06 9.65 10.32
N ASN A 100 -3.23 9.84 11.35
CA ASN A 100 -3.20 11.06 12.15
C ASN A 100 -2.89 12.32 11.32
N ILE A 101 -2.19 12.18 10.19
CA ILE A 101 -1.85 13.28 9.29
C ILE A 101 -2.74 13.36 8.04
N ALA A 102 -3.64 12.41 7.84
CA ALA A 102 -4.50 12.39 6.66
C ALA A 102 -5.63 13.41 6.77
N SER A 103 -5.82 14.22 5.72
CA SER A 103 -6.98 15.10 5.60
C SER A 103 -8.28 14.29 5.48
N THR A 104 -9.42 14.96 5.63
CA THR A 104 -10.74 14.35 5.40
C THR A 104 -10.88 13.90 3.96
N GLU A 105 -10.40 14.73 3.03
CA GLU A 105 -10.44 14.49 1.59
C GLU A 105 -9.59 13.26 1.23
N ARG A 106 -8.36 13.17 1.75
CA ARG A 106 -7.51 12.00 1.56
C ARG A 106 -8.18 10.72 2.06
N ARG A 107 -8.82 10.76 3.24
CA ARG A 107 -9.52 9.59 3.78
C ARG A 107 -10.67 9.17 2.88
N ARG A 108 -11.44 10.14 2.35
CA ARG A 108 -12.54 9.88 1.43
C ARG A 108 -12.06 9.29 0.11
N LEU A 109 -11.01 9.86 -0.49
CA LEU A 109 -10.40 9.32 -1.70
C LEU A 109 -9.82 7.91 -1.50
N ALA A 110 -9.20 7.64 -0.36
CA ALA A 110 -8.70 6.31 -0.03
C ALA A 110 -9.84 5.29 0.13
N ASP A 111 -10.98 5.69 0.72
CA ASP A 111 -12.16 4.85 0.85
C ASP A 111 -12.77 4.53 -0.53
N LEU A 112 -12.81 5.49 -1.45
CA LEU A 112 -13.20 5.24 -2.84
C LEU A 112 -12.21 4.30 -3.53
N LEU A 113 -10.91 4.53 -3.37
CA LEU A 113 -9.88 3.73 -4.03
C LEU A 113 -9.96 2.25 -3.66
N VAL A 114 -10.06 1.93 -2.36
CA VAL A 114 -10.15 0.53 -1.92
C VAL A 114 -11.46 -0.15 -2.33
N GLY A 115 -12.48 0.60 -2.70
CA GLY A 115 -13.74 0.10 -3.23
C GLY A 115 -13.76 -0.17 -4.74
N ILE A 116 -12.68 0.16 -5.47
CA ILE A 116 -12.64 -0.01 -6.93
C ILE A 116 -12.58 -1.49 -7.32
N CYS A 117 -11.72 -2.27 -6.71
CA CYS A 117 -11.55 -3.71 -6.92
C CYS A 117 -10.75 -4.33 -5.80
N ASP A 118 -10.68 -5.67 -5.80
CA ASP A 118 -9.77 -6.41 -4.93
C ASP A 118 -8.30 -6.10 -5.27
N VAL A 119 -7.43 -6.40 -4.33
CA VAL A 119 -5.99 -6.18 -4.41
C VAL A 119 -5.25 -7.51 -4.56
N LEU A 120 -4.04 -7.46 -5.10
CA LEU A 120 -3.13 -8.59 -5.14
C LEU A 120 -2.03 -8.39 -4.10
N VAL A 121 -1.84 -9.38 -3.22
CA VAL A 121 -0.75 -9.40 -2.25
C VAL A 121 0.24 -10.47 -2.67
N LEU A 122 1.48 -10.07 -2.86
CA LEU A 122 2.60 -10.97 -3.11
C LEU A 122 3.40 -11.15 -1.81
N VAL A 123 3.75 -12.39 -1.48
CA VAL A 123 4.76 -12.69 -0.47
C VAL A 123 6.08 -12.86 -1.21
N VAL A 124 7.04 -12.06 -0.87
CA VAL A 124 8.34 -12.04 -1.54
C VAL A 124 9.45 -12.46 -0.59
N ALA A 125 10.36 -13.29 -1.09
CA ALA A 125 11.62 -13.63 -0.45
C ALA A 125 12.78 -13.00 -1.22
N GLY A 126 13.89 -12.76 -0.56
CA GLY A 126 15.12 -12.29 -1.18
C GLY A 126 16.30 -13.13 -0.77
N ALA A 127 17.42 -13.01 -1.50
CA ALA A 127 18.68 -13.61 -1.08
C ALA A 127 19.11 -13.07 0.29
N ASP A 128 19.83 -13.90 1.04
CA ASP A 128 20.45 -13.47 2.29
C ASP A 128 21.38 -12.28 2.04
N ALA A 129 21.19 -11.24 2.81
CA ALA A 129 21.89 -9.99 2.66
C ALA A 129 22.01 -9.26 4.01
N GLU A 130 22.84 -8.23 4.00
CA GLU A 130 23.06 -7.40 5.17
C GLU A 130 21.79 -6.79 5.74
N LEU A 131 20.90 -6.29 4.88
CA LEU A 131 19.60 -5.72 5.25
C LEU A 131 18.48 -6.74 5.12
N PRO A 132 17.50 -6.73 6.05
CA PRO A 132 16.27 -7.54 5.91
C PRO A 132 15.54 -7.29 4.60
N VAL A 133 14.86 -8.32 4.08
CA VAL A 133 14.12 -8.25 2.82
C VAL A 133 13.11 -7.09 2.79
N PRO A 134 12.27 -6.82 3.83
CA PRO A 134 11.34 -5.70 3.79
C PRO A 134 12.03 -4.34 3.68
N VAL A 135 13.16 -4.14 4.34
CA VAL A 135 13.95 -2.90 4.25
C VAL A 135 14.49 -2.71 2.84
N ARG A 136 15.11 -3.76 2.27
CA ARG A 136 15.61 -3.73 0.88
C ARG A 136 14.50 -3.45 -0.13
N LEU A 137 13.35 -4.13 0.03
CA LEU A 137 12.21 -3.95 -0.87
C LEU A 137 11.66 -2.52 -0.78
N THR A 138 11.54 -1.96 0.43
CA THR A 138 11.03 -0.61 0.63
C THR A 138 11.96 0.46 0.03
N GLU A 139 13.27 0.31 0.17
CA GLU A 139 14.24 1.20 -0.49
C GLU A 139 14.16 1.07 -2.01
N ALA A 140 14.20 -0.15 -2.54
CA ALA A 140 14.17 -0.40 -3.98
C ALA A 140 12.82 -0.05 -4.63
N LYS A 141 11.71 -0.16 -3.89
CA LYS A 141 10.37 0.28 -4.32
C LYS A 141 10.31 1.78 -4.60
N GLY A 142 11.04 2.57 -3.83
CA GLY A 142 11.07 4.02 -3.93
C GLY A 142 9.96 4.74 -3.15
N PRO A 143 10.11 6.07 -2.98
CA PRO A 143 9.27 6.89 -2.12
C PRO A 143 7.85 7.08 -2.66
N THR A 144 6.92 7.40 -1.72
CA THR A 144 5.52 7.72 -2.06
C THR A 144 5.41 9.02 -2.86
N ASP A 145 6.22 10.03 -2.53
CA ASP A 145 6.26 11.32 -3.24
C ASP A 145 6.86 11.12 -4.64
N PRO A 146 6.08 11.33 -5.73
CA PRO A 146 6.55 11.11 -7.10
C PRO A 146 7.76 11.98 -7.48
N ARG A 147 7.90 13.17 -6.89
CA ARG A 147 9.02 14.10 -7.15
C ARG A 147 10.37 13.58 -6.63
N LYS A 148 10.36 12.57 -5.77
CA LYS A 148 11.56 11.98 -5.14
C LYS A 148 11.94 10.64 -5.73
N ARG A 149 11.13 10.08 -6.64
CA ARG A 149 11.36 8.78 -7.28
C ARG A 149 12.53 8.86 -8.24
N ARG A 150 13.33 7.81 -8.27
CA ARG A 150 14.53 7.69 -9.09
C ARG A 150 14.37 6.58 -10.13
N GLU A 151 15.07 6.70 -11.22
CA GLU A 151 15.19 5.64 -12.23
C GLU A 151 15.68 4.34 -11.57
N GLY A 152 15.11 3.20 -11.98
CA GLY A 152 15.37 1.88 -11.40
C GLY A 152 14.44 1.50 -10.23
N GLU A 153 13.84 2.46 -9.52
CA GLU A 153 12.87 2.18 -8.48
C GLU A 153 11.54 1.65 -9.07
N LEU A 154 10.89 0.71 -8.37
CA LEU A 154 9.62 0.13 -8.83
C LEU A 154 8.56 1.19 -9.12
N ARG A 155 8.33 2.12 -8.19
CA ARG A 155 7.34 3.18 -8.36
C ARG A 155 7.68 4.15 -9.51
N HIS A 156 8.95 4.31 -9.84
CA HIS A 156 9.37 5.07 -11.03
C HIS A 156 9.02 4.30 -12.30
N ARG A 157 9.32 2.98 -12.36
CA ARG A 157 8.99 2.09 -13.48
C ARG A 157 7.48 2.03 -13.74
N LEU A 158 6.66 2.00 -12.69
CA LEU A 158 5.20 1.92 -12.78
C LEU A 158 4.50 3.24 -13.13
N GLY A 159 5.23 4.36 -13.13
CA GLY A 159 4.72 5.67 -13.51
C GLY A 159 4.70 6.69 -12.37
N GLN A 160 4.82 7.96 -12.75
CA GLN A 160 4.89 9.08 -11.82
C GLN A 160 3.51 9.74 -11.65
N HIS A 161 2.57 9.00 -11.05
CA HIS A 161 1.24 9.51 -10.75
C HIS A 161 1.26 10.39 -9.49
N SER A 162 0.14 10.54 -8.81
CA SER A 162 0.04 11.40 -7.63
C SER A 162 0.60 10.73 -6.36
N TYR A 163 0.57 11.48 -5.24
CA TYR A 163 0.92 10.98 -3.92
C TYR A 163 0.01 9.80 -3.47
N LEU A 164 -1.28 9.84 -3.78
CA LEU A 164 -2.24 8.79 -3.43
C LEU A 164 -2.12 7.58 -4.37
N LEU A 165 -2.00 7.84 -5.67
CA LEU A 165 -1.90 6.83 -6.73
C LEU A 165 -0.44 6.40 -6.90
N ASN A 166 0.09 5.69 -5.92
CA ASN A 166 1.48 5.22 -5.90
C ASN A 166 1.61 3.70 -6.12
N LEU A 167 0.54 3.05 -6.49
CA LEU A 167 0.32 1.70 -6.99
C LEU A 167 0.63 0.59 -5.97
N VAL A 168 1.74 0.64 -5.27
CA VAL A 168 2.20 -0.45 -4.42
C VAL A 168 2.47 -0.01 -2.99
N HIS A 169 2.28 -0.95 -2.04
CA HIS A 169 2.67 -0.80 -0.64
C HIS A 169 3.48 -2.03 -0.20
N SER A 170 4.43 -1.83 0.70
CA SER A 170 5.15 -2.89 1.39
C SER A 170 5.46 -2.47 2.82
N PRO A 171 5.60 -3.44 3.75
CA PRO A 171 6.16 -3.22 5.08
C PRO A 171 7.50 -2.49 5.02
N ASP A 172 7.75 -1.55 5.93
CA ASP A 172 9.02 -0.81 5.97
C ASP A 172 10.13 -1.62 6.65
N ASP A 173 9.76 -2.50 7.59
CA ASP A 173 10.72 -3.33 8.33
C ASP A 173 10.09 -4.70 8.73
N PRO A 174 10.89 -5.64 9.31
CA PRO A 174 10.39 -6.94 9.75
C PRO A 174 9.25 -6.90 10.77
N ALA A 175 9.18 -5.90 11.63
CA ALA A 175 8.08 -5.77 12.60
C ALA A 175 6.74 -5.48 11.87
N ASP A 176 6.77 -4.66 10.81
CA ASP A 176 5.60 -4.41 9.98
C ASP A 176 5.15 -5.67 9.23
N VAL A 177 6.09 -6.54 8.80
CA VAL A 177 5.73 -7.82 8.15
C VAL A 177 4.83 -8.65 9.05
N LEU A 178 5.20 -8.82 10.34
CA LEU A 178 4.40 -9.57 11.30
C LEU A 178 3.01 -8.96 11.48
N ARG A 179 2.93 -7.63 11.55
CA ARG A 179 1.67 -6.93 11.73
C ARG A 179 0.76 -7.04 10.50
N GLU A 180 1.30 -6.76 9.32
CA GLU A 180 0.54 -6.73 8.07
C GLU A 180 0.10 -8.12 7.63
N LEU A 181 0.86 -9.17 7.98
CA LEU A 181 0.49 -10.55 7.72
C LEU A 181 -0.87 -10.92 8.35
N ALA A 182 -1.11 -10.54 9.61
CA ALA A 182 -2.38 -10.81 10.28
C ALA A 182 -3.50 -9.82 9.91
N ILE A 183 -3.17 -8.65 9.38
CA ILE A 183 -4.17 -7.72 8.83
C ILE A 183 -4.70 -8.22 7.49
N LEU A 184 -3.82 -8.75 6.64
CA LEU A 184 -4.15 -9.10 5.26
C LEU A 184 -4.74 -10.50 5.11
N PHE A 185 -4.39 -11.43 6.02
CA PHE A 185 -4.78 -12.83 5.90
C PHE A 185 -5.40 -13.36 7.19
N ASP A 186 -6.43 -14.17 7.08
CA ASP A 186 -6.96 -14.96 8.19
C ASP A 186 -6.00 -16.08 8.62
N GLU A 187 -6.28 -16.68 9.77
CA GLU A 187 -5.39 -17.69 10.37
C GLU A 187 -5.17 -18.92 9.45
N PRO A 188 -6.21 -19.53 8.81
CA PRO A 188 -6.01 -20.65 7.88
C PRO A 188 -5.09 -20.29 6.71
N ARG A 189 -5.33 -19.12 6.09
CA ARG A 189 -4.55 -18.68 4.95
C ARG A 189 -3.10 -18.35 5.33
N ARG A 190 -2.87 -17.75 6.51
CA ARG A 190 -1.51 -17.53 7.04
C ARG A 190 -0.75 -18.85 7.24
N ALA A 191 -1.42 -19.91 7.71
CA ALA A 191 -0.79 -21.22 7.89
C ALA A 191 -0.28 -21.81 6.55
N GLU A 192 -1.09 -21.70 5.50
CA GLU A 192 -0.68 -22.11 4.15
C GLU A 192 0.49 -21.26 3.64
N LEU A 193 0.41 -19.94 3.81
CA LEU A 193 1.42 -18.98 3.39
C LEU A 193 2.77 -19.27 4.08
N ILE A 194 2.77 -19.49 5.40
CA ILE A 194 3.99 -19.85 6.17
C ILE A 194 4.61 -21.13 5.60
N THR A 195 3.79 -22.15 5.31
CA THR A 195 4.24 -23.41 4.73
C THR A 195 4.85 -23.21 3.34
N ARG A 196 4.20 -22.43 2.47
CA ARG A 196 4.68 -22.15 1.11
C ARG A 196 5.94 -21.30 1.11
N ALA A 197 6.01 -20.29 1.99
CA ALA A 197 7.20 -19.46 2.16
C ALA A 197 8.41 -20.30 2.61
N ALA A 198 8.22 -21.21 3.56
CA ALA A 198 9.26 -22.14 4.00
C ALA A 198 9.75 -23.08 2.88
N ALA A 199 8.85 -23.50 1.97
CA ALA A 199 9.23 -24.30 0.79
C ALA A 199 10.06 -23.49 -0.23
N GLY A 200 9.92 -22.16 -0.26
CA GLY A 200 10.73 -21.25 -1.07
C GLY A 200 10.60 -21.41 -2.59
N ALA A 201 9.57 -22.09 -3.08
CA ALA A 201 9.33 -22.26 -4.52
C ALA A 201 8.92 -20.93 -5.16
N ASP A 202 9.30 -20.72 -6.42
CA ASP A 202 8.82 -19.59 -7.20
C ASP A 202 7.36 -19.79 -7.59
N ARG A 203 6.52 -18.77 -7.29
CA ARG A 203 5.09 -18.74 -7.58
C ARG A 203 4.67 -17.51 -8.40
N SER A 204 5.58 -16.96 -9.17
CA SER A 204 5.28 -15.83 -10.06
C SER A 204 4.19 -16.18 -11.08
N ALA A 205 4.14 -17.44 -11.53
CA ALA A 205 3.08 -17.91 -12.42
C ALA A 205 1.69 -17.88 -11.76
N ASP A 206 1.59 -18.26 -10.48
CA ASP A 206 0.33 -18.19 -9.73
C ASP A 206 -0.12 -16.73 -9.57
N ALA A 207 0.82 -15.82 -9.31
CA ALA A 207 0.55 -14.37 -9.25
C ALA A 207 0.05 -13.82 -10.60
N GLY A 208 0.63 -14.27 -11.71
CA GLY A 208 0.18 -13.91 -13.06
C GLY A 208 -1.23 -14.41 -13.36
N GLN A 209 -1.60 -15.61 -12.90
CA GLN A 209 -2.96 -16.13 -13.04
C GLN A 209 -3.97 -15.28 -12.25
N LEU A 210 -3.68 -14.98 -10.98
CA LEU A 210 -4.52 -14.10 -10.16
C LEU A 210 -4.66 -12.70 -10.78
N ALA A 211 -3.59 -12.17 -11.37
CA ALA A 211 -3.64 -10.91 -12.09
C ALA A 211 -4.61 -10.97 -13.29
N ALA A 212 -4.57 -12.03 -14.08
CA ALA A 212 -5.48 -12.21 -15.20
C ALA A 212 -6.96 -12.27 -14.75
N GLU A 213 -7.25 -12.93 -13.64
CA GLU A 213 -8.59 -12.98 -13.04
C GLU A 213 -9.06 -11.59 -12.55
N LEU A 214 -8.19 -10.84 -11.88
CA LEU A 214 -8.46 -9.47 -11.46
C LEU A 214 -8.70 -8.55 -12.65
N TYR A 215 -7.91 -8.69 -13.71
CA TYR A 215 -8.06 -7.91 -14.93
C TYR A 215 -9.34 -8.24 -15.71
N ALA A 216 -9.79 -9.49 -15.68
CA ALA A 216 -11.05 -9.89 -16.30
C ALA A 216 -12.27 -9.25 -15.59
N SER A 217 -12.17 -9.01 -14.29
CA SER A 217 -13.24 -8.41 -13.48
C SER A 217 -13.14 -6.89 -13.32
N THR A 218 -12.01 -6.28 -13.70
CA THR A 218 -11.72 -4.86 -13.46
C THR A 218 -11.34 -4.16 -14.76
N ALA A 219 -12.10 -3.13 -15.14
CA ALA A 219 -11.81 -2.34 -16.33
C ALA A 219 -10.46 -1.59 -16.19
N ALA A 220 -9.65 -1.62 -17.27
CA ALA A 220 -8.47 -0.77 -17.32
C ALA A 220 -8.88 0.71 -17.44
N ARG A 221 -8.18 1.58 -16.73
CA ARG A 221 -8.40 3.03 -16.75
C ARG A 221 -7.05 3.74 -16.76
N ASP A 222 -7.00 4.91 -17.40
CA ASP A 222 -5.84 5.79 -17.36
C ASP A 222 -5.80 6.64 -16.08
N PHE A 223 -4.71 7.37 -15.92
CA PHE A 223 -4.46 8.30 -14.81
C PHE A 223 -4.43 9.76 -15.32
N ASP A 224 -5.05 10.02 -16.47
CA ASP A 224 -5.05 11.34 -17.09
C ASP A 224 -5.95 12.29 -16.30
N ARG A 225 -5.30 13.29 -15.70
CA ARG A 225 -5.94 14.33 -14.90
C ARG A 225 -6.91 15.17 -15.73
N ALA A 226 -6.52 15.55 -16.97
CA ALA A 226 -7.34 16.41 -17.82
C ALA A 226 -8.59 15.66 -18.29
N ALA A 227 -8.44 14.39 -18.69
CA ALA A 227 -9.57 13.55 -19.04
C ALA A 227 -10.53 13.35 -17.87
N ALA A 228 -10.01 13.14 -16.66
CA ALA A 228 -10.81 13.02 -15.44
C ALA A 228 -11.57 14.31 -15.14
N ALA A 229 -10.91 15.48 -15.24
CA ALA A 229 -11.55 16.79 -15.02
C ALA A 229 -12.71 17.02 -16.00
N HIS A 230 -12.48 16.83 -17.30
CA HIS A 230 -13.52 17.00 -18.31
C HIS A 230 -14.73 16.10 -18.10
N ARG A 231 -14.49 14.81 -17.75
CA ARG A 231 -15.58 13.85 -17.46
C ARG A 231 -16.39 14.31 -16.27
N LEU A 232 -15.74 14.69 -15.17
CA LEU A 232 -16.42 15.10 -13.95
C LEU A 232 -17.20 16.42 -14.12
N ILE A 233 -16.70 17.34 -14.94
CA ILE A 233 -17.43 18.58 -15.28
C ILE A 233 -18.74 18.23 -16.02
N ALA A 234 -18.65 17.36 -17.04
CA ALA A 234 -19.84 16.94 -17.79
C ALA A 234 -20.87 16.24 -16.90
N GLU A 235 -20.42 15.26 -16.07
CA GLU A 235 -21.30 14.55 -15.14
C GLU A 235 -21.95 15.50 -14.10
N ALA A 236 -21.20 16.48 -13.60
CA ALA A 236 -21.70 17.46 -12.66
C ALA A 236 -22.76 18.38 -13.30
N GLU A 237 -22.52 18.81 -14.55
CA GLU A 237 -23.49 19.61 -15.31
C GLU A 237 -24.78 18.84 -15.55
N ASP A 238 -24.69 17.56 -15.93
CA ASP A 238 -25.83 16.67 -16.13
C ASP A 238 -26.60 16.43 -14.82
N ALA A 239 -25.89 16.35 -13.69
CA ALA A 239 -26.48 16.26 -12.36
C ALA A 239 -27.03 17.60 -11.83
N GLY A 240 -26.94 18.67 -12.60
CA GLY A 240 -27.46 19.99 -12.22
C GLY A 240 -26.57 20.82 -11.29
N ILE A 241 -25.32 20.40 -11.04
CA ILE A 241 -24.35 21.19 -10.26
C ILE A 241 -23.97 22.42 -11.10
N ARG A 242 -24.16 23.60 -10.50
CA ARG A 242 -23.77 24.88 -11.13
C ARG A 242 -22.84 25.62 -10.18
N LEU A 243 -21.63 25.92 -10.64
CA LEU A 243 -20.68 26.73 -9.90
C LEU A 243 -20.67 28.17 -10.45
N PRO A 244 -20.73 29.19 -9.59
CA PRO A 244 -20.58 30.58 -10.02
C PRO A 244 -19.24 30.79 -10.75
N GLY A 245 -19.30 31.40 -11.94
CA GLY A 245 -18.11 31.64 -12.76
C GLY A 245 -17.69 30.49 -13.67
N GLY A 246 -18.41 29.36 -13.64
CA GLY A 246 -18.05 28.14 -14.38
C GLY A 246 -16.95 27.31 -13.70
N ILE A 247 -16.44 26.32 -14.42
CA ILE A 247 -15.36 25.43 -13.98
C ILE A 247 -14.28 25.40 -15.05
N ASP A 248 -13.10 25.87 -14.71
CA ASP A 248 -11.92 25.73 -15.55
C ASP A 248 -11.24 24.38 -15.20
N PRO A 249 -11.16 23.41 -16.14
CA PRO A 249 -10.52 22.12 -15.90
C PRO A 249 -9.03 22.19 -15.56
N GLU A 250 -8.35 23.28 -15.94
CA GLU A 250 -6.95 23.51 -15.63
C GLU A 250 -6.73 24.20 -14.28
N SER A 251 -7.80 24.73 -13.66
CA SER A 251 -7.76 25.41 -12.37
C SER A 251 -7.91 24.42 -11.22
N ASP A 252 -6.83 24.17 -10.43
CA ASP A 252 -6.90 23.34 -9.21
C ASP A 252 -7.98 23.80 -8.23
N PRO A 253 -8.14 25.13 -7.96
CA PRO A 253 -9.21 25.60 -7.08
C PRO A 253 -10.62 25.29 -7.60
N ASP A 254 -10.86 25.41 -8.92
CA ASP A 254 -12.17 25.14 -9.51
C ASP A 254 -12.49 23.64 -9.48
N CYS A 255 -11.52 22.81 -9.82
CA CYS A 255 -11.63 21.35 -9.73
C CYS A 255 -11.87 20.89 -8.27
N ALA A 256 -11.16 21.46 -7.30
CA ALA A 256 -11.38 21.16 -5.88
C ALA A 256 -12.78 21.60 -5.44
N ARG A 257 -13.25 22.78 -5.87
CA ARG A 257 -14.58 23.28 -5.56
C ARG A 257 -15.68 22.40 -6.19
N LEU A 258 -15.46 21.89 -7.41
CA LEU A 258 -16.37 20.93 -8.04
C LEU A 258 -16.55 19.70 -7.17
N LEU A 259 -15.45 19.05 -6.79
CA LEU A 259 -15.47 17.83 -5.98
C LEU A 259 -16.13 18.04 -4.62
N THR A 260 -15.78 19.12 -3.92
CA THR A 260 -16.39 19.42 -2.62
C THR A 260 -17.88 19.74 -2.74
N THR A 261 -18.30 20.49 -3.76
CA THR A 261 -19.72 20.80 -4.00
C THR A 261 -20.52 19.55 -4.32
N ALA A 262 -20.00 18.66 -5.18
CA ALA A 262 -20.66 17.38 -5.46
C ALA A 262 -20.84 16.55 -4.19
N TRP A 263 -19.81 16.50 -3.35
CA TRP A 263 -19.88 15.79 -2.08
C TRP A 263 -20.88 16.39 -1.09
N ASP A 264 -20.93 17.72 -0.98
CA ASP A 264 -21.87 18.43 -0.08
C ASP A 264 -23.32 18.23 -0.51
N GLN A 265 -23.56 18.10 -1.82
CA GLN A 265 -24.88 17.85 -2.40
C GLN A 265 -25.25 16.35 -2.47
N GLY A 266 -24.34 15.44 -2.09
CA GLY A 266 -24.55 14.01 -2.17
C GLY A 266 -24.64 13.46 -3.59
N VAL A 267 -24.03 14.16 -4.55
CA VAL A 267 -23.98 13.73 -5.96
C VAL A 267 -22.83 12.76 -6.14
N GLU A 268 -23.13 11.58 -6.65
CA GLU A 268 -22.15 10.56 -7.00
C GLU A 268 -21.65 10.80 -8.42
N LEU A 269 -20.34 10.98 -8.56
CA LEU A 269 -19.61 11.11 -9.83
C LEU A 269 -18.76 9.87 -10.06
N ASP A 270 -18.22 9.66 -11.29
CA ASP A 270 -17.35 8.52 -11.60
C ASP A 270 -16.24 8.38 -10.56
N PRO A 271 -16.23 7.31 -9.75
CA PRO A 271 -15.32 7.18 -8.62
C PRO A 271 -13.84 7.24 -9.03
N TRP A 272 -13.49 6.64 -10.17
CA TRP A 272 -12.11 6.65 -10.64
C TRP A 272 -11.65 8.07 -11.02
N SER A 273 -12.46 8.80 -11.77
CA SER A 273 -12.14 10.19 -12.12
C SER A 273 -12.06 11.10 -10.88
N VAL A 274 -12.92 10.88 -9.88
CA VAL A 274 -12.86 11.58 -8.58
C VAL A 274 -11.52 11.27 -7.87
N ILE A 275 -11.08 10.01 -7.86
CA ILE A 275 -9.79 9.62 -7.26
C ILE A 275 -8.62 10.26 -8.01
N VAL A 276 -8.61 10.17 -9.34
CA VAL A 276 -7.55 10.75 -10.16
C VAL A 276 -7.47 12.24 -9.93
N LEU A 277 -8.53 12.98 -10.23
CA LEU A 277 -8.53 14.45 -10.10
C LEU A 277 -8.27 14.89 -8.66
N GLY A 278 -9.01 14.31 -7.71
CA GLY A 278 -8.93 14.66 -6.28
C GLY A 278 -7.54 14.45 -5.70
N SER A 279 -6.79 13.45 -6.17
CA SER A 279 -5.43 13.19 -5.71
C SER A 279 -4.40 14.26 -6.08
N TYR A 280 -4.72 15.12 -7.04
CA TYR A 280 -3.90 16.28 -7.44
C TYR A 280 -4.37 17.58 -6.78
N VAL A 281 -5.68 17.79 -6.69
CA VAL A 281 -6.23 19.10 -6.33
C VAL A 281 -6.70 19.23 -4.88
N LEU A 282 -6.90 18.11 -4.18
CA LEU A 282 -7.36 18.12 -2.79
C LEU A 282 -6.18 17.97 -1.81
N PRO A 283 -6.30 18.53 -0.59
CA PRO A 283 -5.25 18.39 0.41
C PRO A 283 -5.12 16.92 0.84
N MET A 284 -3.88 16.39 0.81
CA MET A 284 -3.59 15.02 1.23
C MET A 284 -3.18 14.93 2.72
N ARG A 285 -2.93 16.08 3.35
CA ARG A 285 -2.37 16.15 4.70
C ARG A 285 -2.96 17.32 5.49
N VAL A 286 -3.11 17.11 6.80
CA VAL A 286 -3.45 18.18 7.76
C VAL A 286 -2.23 18.52 8.63
N GLY A 287 -2.02 19.82 8.83
CA GLY A 287 -0.95 20.31 9.71
C GLY A 287 0.46 19.90 9.25
N THR A 288 1.43 20.11 10.16
CA THR A 288 2.86 19.84 9.94
C THR A 288 3.40 18.73 10.83
N GLN A 289 2.59 18.16 11.75
CA GLN A 289 3.00 17.10 12.65
C GLN A 289 3.46 15.85 11.90
N PRO A 290 4.41 15.08 12.44
CA PRO A 290 4.82 13.82 11.85
C PRO A 290 3.71 12.75 11.95
N GLN A 291 3.88 11.66 11.20
CA GLN A 291 3.12 10.43 11.43
C GLN A 291 3.38 9.92 12.84
N THR A 292 2.43 9.17 13.40
CA THR A 292 2.57 8.55 14.74
C THR A 292 3.79 7.64 14.80
N LEU A 293 4.01 6.84 13.77
CA LEU A 293 5.27 6.12 13.54
C LEU A 293 5.85 6.60 12.21
N ARG A 294 7.12 7.00 12.20
CA ARG A 294 7.81 7.39 10.98
C ARG A 294 8.16 6.16 10.13
N PRO A 295 8.35 6.29 8.82
CA PRO A 295 8.94 5.22 8.02
C PRO A 295 10.33 4.83 8.52
N VAL A 296 10.67 3.55 8.40
CA VAL A 296 12.03 3.03 8.63
C VAL A 296 12.79 3.06 7.29
N THR A 297 14.07 3.42 7.35
CA THR A 297 14.95 3.49 6.19
C THR A 297 16.12 2.51 6.30
N ALA A 298 16.80 2.22 5.19
CA ALA A 298 18.01 1.41 5.20
C ALA A 298 19.12 2.07 6.05
N SER A 299 19.21 3.40 6.05
CA SER A 299 20.17 4.13 6.91
C SER A 299 19.92 3.87 8.39
N ASP A 300 18.67 3.88 8.83
CA ASP A 300 18.32 3.56 10.24
C ASP A 300 18.85 2.17 10.64
N TRP A 301 18.79 1.18 9.71
CA TRP A 301 19.27 -0.16 9.96
C TRP A 301 20.79 -0.28 9.97
N LEU A 302 21.48 0.45 9.12
CA LEU A 302 22.95 0.45 9.06
C LEU A 302 23.56 1.18 10.25
N GLU A 303 22.95 2.28 10.70
CA GLU A 303 23.42 3.08 11.84
C GLU A 303 23.13 2.41 13.19
N ALA A 304 22.06 1.60 13.29
CA ALA A 304 21.70 0.91 14.53
C ALA A 304 22.57 -0.32 14.84
N ARG A 305 23.50 -0.69 13.96
CA ARG A 305 24.46 -1.78 14.21
C ARG A 305 25.52 -1.34 15.20
N PRO A 306 25.81 -2.16 16.23
CA PRO A 306 26.91 -1.90 17.16
C PRO A 306 28.27 -2.00 16.49
#